data_59d3ca3ec46da56f0aa7aad3dad48690
#
_entry.id   59d3ca3ec46da56f0aa7aad3dad48690
#
_cell.length_a   1.000
_cell.length_b   1.000
_cell.length_c   1.000
_cell.angle_alpha   90.00
_cell.angle_beta   90.00
_cell.angle_gamma   90.00
#
_symmetry.space_group_name_H-M   'P 1'
#
loop_
_entity.id
_entity.type
_entity.pdbx_description
1 polymer ?
#
loop_
_entity_poly.entity_id
_entity_poly.type
_entity_poly.pdbx_seq_one_letter_code
_entity_poly.pdbx_strand_id
1 'polypeptide(L)'
;GAMDLYSAISGIEHALWDVVGKATGQPVYNLLGGKYRDKIRVYANGWGGGGTPEQAATQAKAVVAKGFTALKFDPFPNPWRAYIDRQQEDAAVAKVAAVREAVGPDVEILVEVHRRLAPMHAVRVARRLEEFRPYWYEEPVSFRDLPSLVEARQQINIPVVTGEEVYTKAEFREVFAHRAADIINPDVGNCGGILE
;
A
#
# COMPACT_ATOMS: atom_id res chain seq x y z
N GLY A 1 -18.33 1.56 11.35
CA GLY A 1 -17.13 0.81 11.80
C GLY A 1 -16.03 1.73 12.33
N ALA A 2 -14.92 1.17 12.76
CA ALA A 2 -13.78 1.96 13.27
C ALA A 2 -13.27 2.94 12.21
N MET A 3 -13.17 2.50 10.97
CA MET A 3 -12.75 3.33 9.82
C MET A 3 -13.61 4.60 9.70
N ASP A 4 -14.93 4.50 9.74
CA ASP A 4 -15.83 5.66 9.60
C ASP A 4 -15.61 6.68 10.70
N LEU A 5 -15.44 6.19 11.95
CA LEU A 5 -15.19 7.04 13.11
C LEU A 5 -13.84 7.77 12.99
N TYR A 6 -12.78 7.03 12.71
CA TYR A 6 -11.45 7.64 12.60
C TYR A 6 -11.31 8.53 11.36
N SER A 7 -12.01 8.23 10.27
CA SER A 7 -12.08 9.15 9.11
C SER A 7 -12.76 10.46 9.48
N ALA A 8 -13.86 10.42 10.25
CA ALA A 8 -14.52 11.64 10.72
C ALA A 8 -13.59 12.45 11.66
N ILE A 9 -12.91 11.80 12.60
CA ILE A 9 -11.95 12.43 13.50
C ILE A 9 -10.80 13.06 12.70
N SER A 10 -10.22 12.32 11.76
CA SER A 10 -9.13 12.81 10.90
C SER A 10 -9.55 14.04 10.10
N GLY A 11 -10.75 14.01 9.49
CA GLY A 11 -11.26 15.14 8.70
C GLY A 11 -11.44 16.40 9.54
N ILE A 12 -11.95 16.29 10.77
CA ILE A 12 -12.10 17.42 11.71
C ILE A 12 -10.70 17.92 12.11
N GLU A 13 -9.79 17.04 12.44
CA GLU A 13 -8.42 17.38 12.87
C GLU A 13 -7.66 18.13 11.77
N HIS A 14 -7.75 17.67 10.51
CA HIS A 14 -7.17 18.36 9.37
C HIS A 14 -7.76 19.78 9.19
N ALA A 15 -9.07 19.93 9.35
CA ALA A 15 -9.71 21.24 9.29
C ALA A 15 -9.21 22.17 10.40
N LEU A 16 -8.95 21.67 11.61
CA LEU A 16 -8.41 22.45 12.70
C LEU A 16 -6.95 22.91 12.41
N TRP A 17 -6.12 22.05 11.82
CA TRP A 17 -4.79 22.47 11.37
C TRP A 17 -4.85 23.57 10.30
N ASP A 18 -5.78 23.46 9.36
CA ASP A 18 -5.99 24.49 8.32
C ASP A 18 -6.42 25.83 8.94
N VAL A 19 -7.35 25.80 9.90
CA VAL A 19 -7.79 26.98 10.65
C VAL A 19 -6.63 27.65 11.37
N VAL A 20 -5.81 26.89 12.10
CA VAL A 20 -4.64 27.42 12.82
C VAL A 20 -3.61 27.98 11.84
N GLY A 21 -3.34 27.27 10.75
CA GLY A 21 -2.44 27.74 9.69
C GLY A 21 -2.87 29.08 9.11
N LYS A 22 -4.15 29.21 8.76
CA LYS A 22 -4.73 30.46 8.25
C LYS A 22 -4.69 31.57 9.29
N ALA A 23 -5.06 31.29 10.53
CA ALA A 23 -5.07 32.27 11.61
C ALA A 23 -3.68 32.81 11.93
N THR A 24 -2.64 32.00 11.79
CA THR A 24 -1.25 32.39 12.05
C THR A 24 -0.48 32.84 10.80
N GLY A 25 -1.08 32.75 9.62
CA GLY A 25 -0.41 33.05 8.33
C GLY A 25 0.70 32.06 7.99
N GLN A 26 0.62 30.82 8.50
CA GLN A 26 1.65 29.81 8.33
C GLN A 26 1.10 28.57 7.60
N PRO A 27 1.86 27.98 6.66
CA PRO A 27 1.50 26.66 6.12
C PRO A 27 1.61 25.60 7.22
N VAL A 28 0.74 24.60 7.16
CA VAL A 28 0.66 23.55 8.20
C VAL A 28 2.01 22.87 8.45
N TYR A 29 2.82 22.65 7.43
CA TYR A 29 4.13 22.02 7.62
C TYR A 29 5.08 22.85 8.52
N ASN A 30 4.93 24.18 8.60
CA ASN A 30 5.69 25.00 9.55
C ASN A 30 5.24 24.75 10.99
N LEU A 31 3.94 24.55 11.19
CA LEU A 31 3.39 24.21 12.52
C LEU A 31 3.83 22.82 12.99
N LEU A 32 4.16 21.94 12.05
CA LEU A 32 4.63 20.57 12.30
C LEU A 32 6.17 20.45 12.45
N GLY A 33 6.88 21.56 12.54
CA GLY A 33 8.34 21.57 12.74
C GLY A 33 9.15 22.11 11.56
N GLY A 34 8.49 22.49 10.46
CA GLY A 34 9.11 23.11 9.32
C GLY A 34 9.32 22.18 8.13
N LYS A 35 9.74 22.75 7.02
CA LYS A 35 9.94 22.08 5.76
C LYS A 35 11.23 21.24 5.78
N TYR A 36 11.10 19.93 5.68
CA TYR A 36 12.24 19.01 5.66
C TYR A 36 12.72 18.67 4.24
N ARG A 37 11.79 18.61 3.27
CA ARG A 37 12.08 18.33 1.85
C ARG A 37 11.37 19.31 0.92
N ASP A 38 12.00 19.63 -0.21
CA ASP A 38 11.40 20.44 -1.27
C ASP A 38 10.52 19.60 -2.21
N LYS A 39 10.86 18.31 -2.36
CA LYS A 39 10.14 17.37 -3.22
C LYS A 39 10.01 16.03 -2.51
N ILE A 40 8.89 15.37 -2.73
CA ILE A 40 8.59 14.01 -2.25
C ILE A 40 8.42 13.12 -3.47
N ARG A 41 9.10 11.96 -3.49
CA ARG A 41 8.88 10.93 -4.50
C ARG A 41 7.47 10.37 -4.33
N VAL A 42 6.76 10.23 -5.43
CA VAL A 42 5.40 9.68 -5.45
C VAL A 42 5.34 8.47 -6.38
N TYR A 43 4.38 7.60 -6.15
CA TYR A 43 4.03 6.53 -7.07
C TYR A 43 2.66 6.81 -7.72
N ALA A 44 2.45 6.28 -8.92
CA ALA A 44 1.13 6.30 -9.53
C ALA A 44 0.26 5.19 -8.96
N ASN A 45 -0.97 5.52 -8.58
CA ASN A 45 -1.99 4.58 -8.13
C ASN A 45 -3.26 4.75 -8.97
N GLY A 46 -4.16 3.74 -8.97
CA GLY A 46 -5.45 3.80 -9.67
C GLY A 46 -5.37 3.79 -11.20
N TRP A 47 -4.22 3.45 -11.79
CA TRP A 47 -3.97 3.48 -13.23
C TRP A 47 -4.29 2.16 -13.94
N GLY A 48 -4.36 1.06 -13.22
CA GLY A 48 -4.52 -0.27 -13.77
C GLY A 48 -4.74 -1.33 -12.68
N GLY A 49 -4.64 -2.60 -13.09
CA GLY A 49 -4.87 -3.75 -12.21
C GLY A 49 -6.04 -4.62 -12.67
N GLY A 50 -7.03 -4.02 -13.34
CA GLY A 50 -8.10 -4.74 -14.02
C GLY A 50 -7.65 -5.31 -15.39
N GLY A 51 -8.46 -6.20 -15.96
CA GLY A 51 -8.25 -6.72 -17.31
C GLY A 51 -7.15 -7.78 -17.42
N THR A 52 -6.62 -7.93 -18.65
CA THR A 52 -5.59 -8.91 -18.98
C THR A 52 -4.17 -8.41 -18.66
N PRO A 53 -3.16 -9.30 -18.60
CA PRO A 53 -1.76 -8.90 -18.46
C PRO A 53 -1.30 -7.88 -19.51
N GLU A 54 -1.74 -8.02 -20.77
CA GLU A 54 -1.39 -7.12 -21.88
C GLU A 54 -2.00 -5.73 -21.68
N GLN A 55 -3.23 -5.66 -21.17
CA GLN A 55 -3.88 -4.40 -20.84
C GLN A 55 -3.14 -3.68 -19.69
N ALA A 56 -2.78 -4.41 -18.64
CA ALA A 56 -1.99 -3.88 -17.53
C ALA A 56 -0.63 -3.35 -18.01
N ALA A 57 0.08 -4.10 -18.86
CA ALA A 57 1.35 -3.69 -19.48
C ALA A 57 1.20 -2.40 -20.31
N THR A 58 0.15 -2.30 -21.11
CA THR A 58 -0.13 -1.10 -21.92
C THR A 58 -0.40 0.13 -21.05
N GLN A 59 -1.21 -0.03 -20.01
CA GLN A 59 -1.53 1.05 -19.05
C GLN A 59 -0.28 1.48 -18.28
N ALA A 60 0.56 0.53 -17.85
CA ALA A 60 1.82 0.83 -17.15
C ALA A 60 2.77 1.69 -18.00
N LYS A 61 2.96 1.34 -19.30
CA LYS A 61 3.74 2.16 -20.24
C LYS A 61 3.22 3.60 -20.35
N ALA A 62 1.90 3.75 -20.43
CA ALA A 62 1.27 5.08 -20.49
C ALA A 62 1.51 5.92 -19.24
N VAL A 63 1.61 5.30 -18.07
CA VAL A 63 1.90 5.98 -16.80
C VAL A 63 3.38 6.36 -16.73
N VAL A 64 4.28 5.47 -17.11
CA VAL A 64 5.72 5.77 -17.18
C VAL A 64 6.01 6.92 -18.17
N ALA A 65 5.30 6.96 -19.28
CA ALA A 65 5.41 8.07 -20.26
C ALA A 65 5.01 9.44 -19.67
N LYS A 66 4.25 9.48 -18.56
CA LYS A 66 3.94 10.71 -17.80
C LYS A 66 5.04 11.11 -16.81
N GLY A 67 6.13 10.35 -16.73
CA GLY A 67 7.27 10.62 -15.85
C GLY A 67 7.24 9.92 -14.49
N PHE A 68 6.28 9.03 -14.22
CA PHE A 68 6.29 8.23 -12.99
C PHE A 68 7.37 7.15 -13.04
N THR A 69 8.09 7.00 -11.93
CA THR A 69 9.15 5.98 -11.77
C THR A 69 8.76 4.88 -10.76
N ALA A 70 7.53 4.93 -10.27
CA ALA A 70 6.98 3.95 -9.35
C ALA A 70 5.48 3.78 -9.59
N LEU A 71 5.01 2.54 -9.61
CA LEU A 71 3.64 2.17 -9.98
C LEU A 71 3.06 1.23 -8.93
N LYS A 72 1.91 1.58 -8.32
CA LYS A 72 1.17 0.68 -7.42
C LYS A 72 -0.09 0.17 -8.11
N PHE A 73 -0.37 -1.13 -8.02
CA PHE A 73 -1.59 -1.73 -8.54
C PHE A 73 -1.90 -3.05 -7.85
N ASP A 74 -3.17 -3.43 -7.93
CA ASP A 74 -3.70 -4.68 -7.45
C ASP A 74 -3.84 -5.68 -8.64
N PRO A 75 -3.03 -6.74 -8.70
CA PRO A 75 -3.10 -7.72 -9.78
C PRO A 75 -4.19 -8.78 -9.58
N PHE A 76 -4.79 -8.85 -8.39
CA PHE A 76 -5.69 -9.94 -8.04
C PHE A 76 -7.10 -9.76 -8.62
N PRO A 77 -7.78 -10.85 -8.98
CA PRO A 77 -9.13 -10.79 -9.52
C PRO A 77 -10.19 -10.52 -8.44
N ASN A 78 -11.32 -9.99 -8.87
CA ASN A 78 -12.53 -9.92 -8.08
C ASN A 78 -13.38 -11.22 -8.25
N PRO A 79 -14.24 -11.56 -7.26
CA PRO A 79 -14.41 -10.90 -5.95
C PRO A 79 -13.25 -11.18 -4.98
N TRP A 80 -13.09 -10.33 -3.97
CA TRP A 80 -12.12 -10.56 -2.92
C TRP A 80 -12.40 -11.86 -2.16
N ARG A 81 -11.38 -12.71 -2.05
CA ARG A 81 -11.47 -14.00 -1.36
C ARG A 81 -10.18 -14.26 -0.59
N ALA A 82 -10.32 -14.82 0.60
CA ALA A 82 -9.18 -15.26 1.40
C ALA A 82 -8.49 -16.47 0.77
N TYR A 83 -9.29 -17.36 0.20
CA TYR A 83 -8.83 -18.56 -0.51
C TYR A 83 -9.09 -18.39 -2.00
N ILE A 84 -8.03 -18.47 -2.78
CA ILE A 84 -8.04 -18.39 -4.24
C ILE A 84 -7.51 -19.69 -4.84
N ASP A 85 -7.94 -20.01 -6.04
CA ASP A 85 -7.44 -21.18 -6.75
C ASP A 85 -6.10 -20.88 -7.45
N ARG A 86 -5.50 -21.93 -7.99
CA ARG A 86 -4.22 -21.82 -8.69
C ARG A 86 -4.29 -20.93 -9.92
N GLN A 87 -5.39 -20.94 -10.65
CA GLN A 87 -5.58 -20.10 -11.83
C GLN A 87 -5.60 -18.61 -11.46
N GLN A 88 -6.20 -18.27 -10.32
CA GLN A 88 -6.22 -16.90 -9.81
C GLN A 88 -4.83 -16.45 -9.31
N GLU A 89 -4.07 -17.34 -8.66
CA GLU A 89 -2.66 -17.09 -8.33
C GLU A 89 -1.83 -16.84 -9.60
N ASP A 90 -1.99 -17.73 -10.62
CA ASP A 90 -1.28 -17.63 -11.89
C ASP A 90 -1.61 -16.32 -12.62
N ALA A 91 -2.87 -15.92 -12.63
CA ALA A 91 -3.31 -14.67 -13.25
C ALA A 91 -2.70 -13.42 -12.58
N ALA A 92 -2.63 -13.42 -11.25
CA ALA A 92 -2.01 -12.30 -10.52
C ALA A 92 -0.50 -12.19 -10.83
N VAL A 93 0.21 -13.32 -10.82
CA VAL A 93 1.65 -13.36 -11.15
C VAL A 93 1.89 -12.95 -12.60
N ALA A 94 1.09 -13.42 -13.55
CA ALA A 94 1.22 -13.07 -14.96
C ALA A 94 1.05 -11.56 -15.21
N LYS A 95 0.14 -10.89 -14.49
CA LYS A 95 0.00 -9.42 -14.60
C LYS A 95 1.24 -8.68 -14.11
N VAL A 96 1.82 -9.09 -12.99
CA VAL A 96 3.05 -8.46 -12.47
C VAL A 96 4.22 -8.70 -13.43
N ALA A 97 4.35 -9.91 -13.99
CA ALA A 97 5.33 -10.25 -15.00
C ALA A 97 5.22 -9.34 -16.22
N ALA A 98 4.01 -9.22 -16.78
CA ALA A 98 3.75 -8.40 -17.96
C ALA A 98 4.03 -6.90 -17.71
N VAL A 99 3.69 -6.39 -16.54
CA VAL A 99 4.02 -5.01 -16.15
C VAL A 99 5.54 -4.83 -16.05
N ARG A 100 6.25 -5.75 -15.38
CA ARG A 100 7.71 -5.70 -15.25
C ARG A 100 8.41 -5.72 -16.60
N GLU A 101 8.01 -6.61 -17.49
CA GLU A 101 8.53 -6.67 -18.86
C GLU A 101 8.28 -5.36 -19.61
N ALA A 102 7.10 -4.78 -19.46
CA ALA A 102 6.68 -3.57 -20.16
C ALA A 102 7.41 -2.31 -19.72
N VAL A 103 7.73 -2.17 -18.42
CA VAL A 103 8.31 -0.94 -17.86
C VAL A 103 9.81 -1.03 -17.60
N GLY A 104 10.41 -2.21 -17.72
CA GLY A 104 11.84 -2.43 -17.49
C GLY A 104 12.24 -2.50 -16.02
N PRO A 105 13.54 -2.70 -15.72
CA PRO A 105 14.02 -2.96 -14.36
C PRO A 105 14.08 -1.72 -13.45
N ASP A 106 14.11 -0.52 -14.02
CA ASP A 106 14.35 0.73 -13.27
C ASP A 106 13.08 1.37 -12.70
N VAL A 107 11.91 0.87 -13.10
CA VAL A 107 10.62 1.32 -12.56
C VAL A 107 10.24 0.46 -11.35
N GLU A 108 9.95 1.09 -10.23
CA GLU A 108 9.49 0.38 -9.04
C GLU A 108 8.06 -0.13 -9.22
N ILE A 109 7.83 -1.40 -8.92
CA ILE A 109 6.52 -2.03 -8.89
C ILE A 109 6.12 -2.26 -7.44
N LEU A 110 4.95 -1.75 -7.06
CA LEU A 110 4.36 -1.86 -5.75
C LEU A 110 3.10 -2.72 -5.89
N VAL A 111 3.11 -3.90 -5.29
CA VAL A 111 2.01 -4.86 -5.42
C VAL A 111 1.06 -4.73 -4.24
N GLU A 112 -0.18 -4.43 -4.55
CA GLU A 112 -1.28 -4.30 -3.58
C GLU A 112 -2.10 -5.58 -3.50
N VAL A 113 -2.46 -6.00 -2.28
CA VAL A 113 -3.32 -7.18 -2.05
C VAL A 113 -4.63 -6.82 -1.36
N HIS A 114 -4.70 -5.65 -0.70
CA HIS A 114 -5.87 -5.21 0.06
C HIS A 114 -6.29 -6.22 1.13
N ARG A 115 -5.34 -6.79 1.89
CA ARG A 115 -5.56 -7.67 3.05
C ARG A 115 -6.46 -8.89 2.82
N ARG A 116 -6.64 -9.30 1.58
CA ARG A 116 -7.65 -10.29 1.21
C ARG A 116 -7.22 -11.75 1.34
N LEU A 117 -5.91 -12.04 1.34
CA LEU A 117 -5.45 -13.42 1.22
C LEU A 117 -5.29 -14.09 2.60
N ALA A 118 -5.60 -15.39 2.63
CA ALA A 118 -5.11 -16.25 3.70
C ALA A 118 -3.57 -16.37 3.62
N PRO A 119 -2.85 -16.55 4.74
CA PRO A 119 -1.38 -16.57 4.80
C PRO A 119 -0.73 -17.50 3.77
N MET A 120 -1.29 -18.70 3.58
CA MET A 120 -0.77 -19.68 2.63
C MET A 120 -0.73 -19.16 1.18
N HIS A 121 -1.74 -18.40 0.75
CA HIS A 121 -1.80 -17.82 -0.59
C HIS A 121 -0.90 -16.59 -0.68
N ALA A 122 -0.91 -15.75 0.35
CA ALA A 122 -0.05 -14.58 0.43
C ALA A 122 1.42 -14.96 0.27
N VAL A 123 1.90 -15.95 1.01
CA VAL A 123 3.27 -16.46 0.95
C VAL A 123 3.58 -17.12 -0.40
N ARG A 124 2.67 -17.96 -0.91
CA ARG A 124 2.87 -18.68 -2.17
C ARG A 124 3.00 -17.72 -3.36
N VAL A 125 2.14 -16.73 -3.41
CA VAL A 125 2.18 -15.71 -4.48
C VAL A 125 3.43 -14.84 -4.33
N ALA A 126 3.74 -14.36 -3.12
CA ALA A 126 4.92 -13.54 -2.88
C ALA A 126 6.22 -14.21 -3.37
N ARG A 127 6.42 -15.49 -3.07
CA ARG A 127 7.59 -16.26 -3.53
C ARG A 127 7.71 -16.32 -5.06
N ARG A 128 6.61 -16.33 -5.77
CA ARG A 128 6.59 -16.30 -7.23
C ARG A 128 6.80 -14.90 -7.80
N LEU A 129 6.50 -13.86 -7.00
CA LEU A 129 6.73 -12.47 -7.38
C LEU A 129 8.18 -12.01 -7.17
N GLU A 130 8.98 -12.70 -6.37
CA GLU A 130 10.36 -12.33 -6.05
C GLU A 130 11.22 -12.12 -7.30
N GLU A 131 11.07 -12.94 -8.33
CA GLU A 131 11.81 -12.83 -9.60
C GLU A 131 11.56 -11.50 -10.32
N PHE A 132 10.39 -10.89 -10.14
CA PHE A 132 10.04 -9.59 -10.73
C PHE A 132 10.48 -8.41 -9.88
N ARG A 133 11.09 -8.65 -8.72
CA ARG A 133 11.65 -7.67 -7.80
C ARG A 133 10.69 -6.51 -7.50
N PRO A 134 9.47 -6.76 -6.96
CA PRO A 134 8.61 -5.67 -6.51
C PRO A 134 9.26 -4.92 -5.36
N TYR A 135 9.03 -3.62 -5.29
CA TYR A 135 9.56 -2.76 -4.23
C TYR A 135 8.93 -3.09 -2.88
N TRP A 136 7.63 -3.39 -2.88
CA TRP A 136 6.92 -3.90 -1.71
C TRP A 136 5.72 -4.81 -2.08
N TYR A 137 5.22 -5.50 -1.07
CA TYR A 137 4.01 -6.32 -1.09
C TYR A 137 3.08 -5.82 0.01
N GLU A 138 2.03 -5.06 -0.38
CA GLU A 138 1.18 -4.30 0.52
C GLU A 138 -0.01 -5.12 0.97
N GLU A 139 -0.24 -5.13 2.27
CA GLU A 139 -1.37 -5.77 2.95
C GLU A 139 -1.67 -7.20 2.46
N PRO A 140 -0.69 -8.11 2.47
CA PRO A 140 -0.91 -9.48 2.01
C PRO A 140 -1.98 -10.20 2.84
N VAL A 141 -2.01 -9.93 4.14
CA VAL A 141 -2.96 -10.42 5.15
C VAL A 141 -3.43 -9.26 6.01
N SER A 142 -4.67 -9.32 6.51
CA SER A 142 -5.22 -8.23 7.32
C SER A 142 -4.48 -8.06 8.64
N PHE A 143 -4.22 -6.81 9.04
CA PHE A 143 -3.76 -6.46 10.38
C PHE A 143 -4.74 -6.90 11.47
N ARG A 144 -6.03 -7.03 11.17
CA ARG A 144 -7.04 -7.52 12.13
C ARG A 144 -6.81 -8.97 12.55
N ASP A 145 -6.00 -9.71 11.79
CA ASP A 145 -5.43 -11.01 12.17
C ASP A 145 -3.90 -10.87 12.27
N LEU A 146 -3.45 -10.16 13.30
CA LEU A 146 -2.03 -9.85 13.52
C LEU A 146 -1.13 -11.08 13.55
N PRO A 147 -1.50 -12.20 14.23
CA PRO A 147 -0.66 -13.42 14.20
C PRO A 147 -0.44 -13.96 12.78
N SER A 148 -1.48 -13.99 11.96
CA SER A 148 -1.40 -14.44 10.57
C SER A 148 -0.57 -13.51 9.70
N LEU A 149 -0.64 -12.19 9.92
CA LEU A 149 0.20 -11.21 9.23
C LEU A 149 1.68 -11.41 9.60
N VAL A 150 1.99 -11.59 10.88
CA VAL A 150 3.36 -11.87 11.36
C VAL A 150 3.91 -13.14 10.75
N GLU A 151 3.12 -14.23 10.75
CA GLU A 151 3.51 -15.50 10.14
C GLU A 151 3.81 -15.34 8.65
N ALA A 152 2.94 -14.68 7.92
CA ALA A 152 3.15 -14.41 6.48
C ALA A 152 4.39 -13.58 6.24
N ARG A 153 4.57 -12.48 6.98
CA ARG A 153 5.73 -11.59 6.87
C ARG A 153 7.06 -12.34 7.06
N GLN A 154 7.13 -13.25 8.02
CA GLN A 154 8.34 -14.05 8.29
C GLN A 154 8.74 -14.98 7.14
N GLN A 155 7.83 -15.33 6.26
CA GLN A 155 8.02 -16.24 5.14
C GLN A 155 8.13 -15.54 3.76
N ILE A 156 7.94 -14.22 3.73
CA ILE A 156 7.99 -13.38 2.52
C ILE A 156 9.30 -12.61 2.50
N ASN A 157 10.05 -12.69 1.38
CA ASN A 157 11.31 -11.96 1.21
C ASN A 157 11.13 -10.56 0.59
N ILE A 158 9.98 -10.28 0.00
CA ILE A 158 9.63 -8.94 -0.47
C ILE A 158 9.27 -8.08 0.75
N PRO A 159 9.70 -6.82 0.85
CA PRO A 159 9.28 -5.96 1.95
C PRO A 159 7.76 -5.89 2.09
N VAL A 160 7.24 -6.26 3.26
CA VAL A 160 5.81 -6.23 3.56
C VAL A 160 5.42 -4.86 4.09
N VAL A 161 4.34 -4.31 3.54
CA VAL A 161 3.77 -3.02 3.96
C VAL A 161 2.40 -3.24 4.59
N THR A 162 2.10 -2.49 5.64
CA THR A 162 0.75 -2.36 6.21
C THR A 162 0.52 -0.96 6.75
N GLY A 163 -0.73 -0.55 6.91
CA GLY A 163 -1.03 0.72 7.55
C GLY A 163 -2.38 1.33 7.23
N GLU A 164 -2.96 1.11 6.05
CA GLU A 164 -4.21 1.81 5.68
C GLU A 164 -5.42 1.40 6.54
N GLU A 165 -5.43 0.22 7.16
CA GLU A 165 -6.45 -0.20 8.12
C GLU A 165 -5.96 -0.19 9.59
N VAL A 166 -4.80 0.44 9.85
CA VAL A 166 -4.23 0.59 11.19
C VAL A 166 -4.56 2.00 11.69
N TYR A 167 -5.33 2.07 12.76
CA TYR A 167 -5.83 3.33 13.31
C TYR A 167 -5.14 3.61 14.62
N THR A 168 -4.69 4.84 14.81
CA THR A 168 -4.02 5.33 16.01
C THR A 168 -2.61 4.76 16.28
N LYS A 169 -1.83 5.52 17.02
CA LYS A 169 -0.51 5.10 17.53
C LYS A 169 -0.57 3.80 18.34
N ALA A 170 -1.70 3.52 19.00
CA ALA A 170 -1.86 2.31 19.79
C ALA A 170 -1.84 1.05 18.91
N GLU A 171 -2.53 1.05 17.77
CA GLU A 171 -2.48 -0.08 16.83
C GLU A 171 -1.12 -0.17 16.12
N PHE A 172 -0.53 0.96 15.70
CA PHE A 172 0.82 0.95 15.13
C PHE A 172 1.88 0.42 16.08
N ARG A 173 1.72 0.64 17.40
CA ARG A 173 2.60 0.04 18.41
C ARG A 173 2.58 -1.48 18.33
N GLU A 174 1.43 -2.10 18.07
CA GLU A 174 1.34 -3.57 17.92
C GLU A 174 2.06 -4.04 16.65
N VAL A 175 1.96 -3.28 15.54
CA VAL A 175 2.73 -3.56 14.31
C VAL A 175 4.23 -3.60 14.62
N PHE A 176 4.75 -2.62 15.35
CA PHE A 176 6.16 -2.54 15.70
C PHE A 176 6.59 -3.61 16.70
N ALA A 177 5.80 -3.81 17.77
CA ALA A 177 6.12 -4.78 18.82
C ALA A 177 6.24 -6.21 18.27
N HIS A 178 5.39 -6.55 17.31
CA HIS A 178 5.38 -7.88 16.68
C HIS A 178 6.19 -7.97 15.38
N ARG A 179 6.80 -6.86 14.93
CA ARG A 179 7.52 -6.79 13.63
C ARG A 179 6.65 -7.31 12.48
N ALA A 180 5.39 -6.88 12.46
CA ALA A 180 4.40 -7.38 11.53
C ALA A 180 4.58 -6.86 10.09
N ALA A 181 5.37 -5.81 9.88
CA ALA A 181 5.68 -5.23 8.59
C ALA A 181 7.12 -4.68 8.56
N ASP A 182 7.65 -4.47 7.37
CA ASP A 182 8.94 -3.83 7.11
C ASP A 182 8.78 -2.32 6.86
N ILE A 183 7.64 -1.92 6.32
CA ILE A 183 7.29 -0.55 5.98
C ILE A 183 5.88 -0.28 6.52
N ILE A 184 5.62 0.94 6.97
CA ILE A 184 4.26 1.38 7.32
C ILE A 184 3.82 2.50 6.38
N ASN A 185 2.54 2.49 6.02
CA ASN A 185 1.89 3.53 5.22
C ASN A 185 0.59 4.01 5.88
N PRO A 186 0.68 4.74 7.01
CA PRO A 186 -0.51 5.28 7.66
C PRO A 186 -1.27 6.19 6.69
N ASP A 187 -2.58 6.04 6.66
CA ASP A 187 -3.46 6.94 5.93
C ASP A 187 -3.93 8.04 6.89
N VAL A 188 -3.42 9.26 6.68
CA VAL A 188 -3.78 10.42 7.52
C VAL A 188 -5.28 10.75 7.46
N GLY A 189 -5.97 10.29 6.42
CA GLY A 189 -7.42 10.42 6.28
C GLY A 189 -8.22 9.53 7.21
N ASN A 190 -7.61 8.50 7.81
CA ASN A 190 -8.33 7.56 8.68
C ASN A 190 -7.55 7.08 9.92
N CYS A 191 -6.33 7.54 10.14
CA CYS A 191 -5.56 7.12 11.32
C CYS A 191 -5.85 7.92 12.60
N GLY A 192 -6.72 8.92 12.55
CA GLY A 192 -7.02 9.83 13.66
C GLY A 192 -6.50 11.26 13.43
N GLY A 193 -5.86 11.52 12.29
CA GLY A 193 -5.32 12.80 11.89
C GLY A 193 -3.80 12.89 11.97
N ILE A 194 -3.28 14.07 11.70
CA ILE A 194 -1.84 14.35 11.63
C ILE A 194 -1.18 14.26 13.01
N LEU A 195 -1.87 14.71 14.06
CA LEU A 195 -1.34 14.71 15.42
C LEU A 195 -1.22 13.28 15.98
N GLU A 196 -2.17 12.40 15.62
CA GLU A 196 -2.15 11.00 16.00
C GLU A 196 -1.09 10.24 15.22
#